data_012db63c134d697772074d4bd39d090d
#
_entry.id   012db63c134d697772074d4bd39d090d
#
_cell.length_a   1.000
_cell.length_b   1.000
_cell.length_c   1.000
_cell.angle_alpha   90.00
_cell.angle_beta   90.00
_cell.angle_gamma   90.00
#
_symmetry.space_group_name_H-M   'P 1'
#
loop_
_entity.id
_entity.type
_entity.pdbx_description
1 polymer ?
#
loop_
_entity_poly.entity_id
_entity_poly.type
_entity_poly.pdbx_seq_one_letter_code
_entity_poly.pdbx_strand_id
1 'polypeptide(L)'
;MPMIEQAFRVAPGRENRAMAGLSMGGAQTFGTALANLDKFAYIGGFSGSSGGRGGFDPKTSSGGVFADAAAFNKKVKVLFLGIGSAEGSGTKTFSDELTKAGINNVYYESPGTAHEWLTWRRCFKEFAPRLFR
;
A
#
# COMPACT_ATOMS: atom_id res chain seq x y z
N MET A 1 -1.93 10.99 15.65
CA MET A 1 -0.66 11.57 15.16
C MET A 1 -0.22 12.78 15.98
N PRO A 2 -1.03 13.82 16.22
CA PRO A 2 -0.55 14.98 17.00
C PRO A 2 0.07 14.63 18.35
N MET A 3 -0.53 13.70 19.10
CA MET A 3 -0.01 13.27 20.39
C MET A 3 1.41 12.66 20.30
N ILE A 4 1.67 11.80 19.32
CA ILE A 4 3.00 11.19 19.14
C ILE A 4 4.01 12.24 18.69
N GLU A 5 3.61 13.14 17.78
CA GLU A 5 4.46 14.22 17.27
C GLU A 5 4.81 15.25 18.33
N GLN A 6 3.96 15.41 19.35
CA GLN A 6 4.24 16.26 20.51
C GLN A 6 5.10 15.56 21.57
N ALA A 7 4.93 14.24 21.74
CA ALA A 7 5.62 13.47 22.78
C ALA A 7 7.03 13.02 22.36
N PHE A 8 7.29 12.84 21.08
CA PHE A 8 8.53 12.26 20.55
C PHE A 8 9.16 13.14 19.47
N ARG A 9 10.48 13.05 19.36
CA ARG A 9 11.22 13.68 18.25
C ARG A 9 10.99 12.90 16.97
N VAL A 10 10.02 13.33 16.17
CA VAL A 10 9.72 12.77 14.86
C VAL A 10 9.93 13.82 13.78
N ALA A 11 10.31 13.39 12.59
CA ALA A 11 10.36 14.29 11.44
C ALA A 11 8.93 14.62 11.00
N PRO A 12 8.55 15.90 10.95
CA PRO A 12 7.20 16.30 10.52
C PRO A 12 7.01 16.12 9.01
N GLY A 13 5.76 16.18 8.57
CA GLY A 13 5.42 16.14 7.16
C GLY A 13 5.05 14.74 6.65
N ARG A 14 4.26 14.71 5.57
CA ARG A 14 3.75 13.49 4.95
C ARG A 14 4.87 12.61 4.38
N GLU A 15 5.96 13.22 3.93
CA GLU A 15 7.14 12.56 3.36
C GLU A 15 7.88 11.69 4.38
N ASN A 16 7.61 11.92 5.65
CA ASN A 16 8.19 11.18 6.79
C ASN A 16 7.17 10.25 7.44
N ARG A 17 6.03 9.99 6.77
CA ARG A 17 4.98 9.11 7.29
C ARG A 17 4.68 7.98 6.33
N ALA A 18 4.74 6.78 6.87
CA ALA A 18 4.35 5.54 6.21
C ALA A 18 3.20 4.89 6.97
N MET A 19 2.33 4.19 6.25
CA MET A 19 1.33 3.31 6.84
C MET A 19 1.41 1.94 6.15
N ALA A 20 1.51 0.89 6.94
CA ALA A 20 1.50 -0.47 6.42
C ALA A 20 0.76 -1.42 7.36
N GLY A 21 0.25 -2.50 6.79
CA GLY A 21 -0.46 -3.52 7.57
C GLY A 21 -0.50 -4.85 6.85
N LEU A 22 -0.76 -5.91 7.63
CA LEU A 22 -0.88 -7.27 7.15
C LEU A 22 -2.32 -7.76 7.24
N SER A 23 -2.74 -8.66 6.35
CA SER A 23 -4.07 -9.26 6.35
C SER A 23 -5.17 -8.19 6.39
N MET A 24 -6.08 -8.26 7.33
CA MET A 24 -7.12 -7.23 7.55
C MET A 24 -6.50 -5.85 7.82
N GLY A 25 -5.35 -5.77 8.53
CA GLY A 25 -4.60 -4.53 8.72
C GLY A 25 -4.08 -3.92 7.41
N GLY A 26 -3.79 -4.74 6.40
CA GLY A 26 -3.48 -4.29 5.04
C GLY A 26 -4.68 -3.59 4.39
N ALA A 27 -5.86 -4.22 4.44
CA ALA A 27 -7.09 -3.61 3.93
C ALA A 27 -7.44 -2.30 4.65
N GLN A 28 -7.29 -2.26 5.98
CA GLN A 28 -7.47 -1.04 6.78
C GLN A 28 -6.45 0.05 6.41
N THR A 29 -5.19 -0.34 6.15
CA THR A 29 -4.15 0.58 5.67
C THR A 29 -4.56 1.24 4.36
N PHE A 30 -5.00 0.47 3.38
CA PHE A 30 -5.46 1.02 2.11
C PHE A 30 -6.68 1.92 2.29
N GLY A 31 -7.68 1.49 3.06
CA GLY A 31 -8.86 2.31 3.34
C GLY A 31 -8.52 3.64 4.02
N THR A 32 -7.61 3.63 4.98
CA THR A 32 -7.23 4.82 5.74
C THR A 32 -6.26 5.71 4.98
N ALA A 33 -5.17 5.14 4.45
CA ALA A 33 -4.10 5.94 3.84
C ALA A 33 -4.53 6.55 2.51
N LEU A 34 -5.27 5.81 1.68
CA LEU A 34 -5.78 6.34 0.41
C LEU A 34 -6.80 7.46 0.60
N ALA A 35 -7.58 7.43 1.67
CA ALA A 35 -8.48 8.52 2.04
C ALA A 35 -7.76 9.74 2.67
N ASN A 36 -6.47 9.62 2.97
CA ASN A 36 -5.68 10.64 3.67
C ASN A 36 -4.30 10.84 3.01
N LEU A 37 -4.26 11.02 1.69
CA LEU A 37 -3.01 11.23 0.94
C LEU A 37 -2.27 12.53 1.29
N ASP A 38 -2.91 13.42 2.02
CA ASP A 38 -2.29 14.60 2.65
C ASP A 38 -1.40 14.24 3.85
N LYS A 39 -1.55 13.03 4.40
CA LYS A 39 -0.86 12.58 5.62
C LYS A 39 0.20 11.51 5.39
N PHE A 40 0.09 10.71 4.34
CA PHE A 40 0.98 9.57 4.07
C PHE A 40 1.57 9.63 2.66
N ALA A 41 2.89 9.37 2.54
CA ALA A 41 3.58 9.26 1.27
C ALA A 41 3.95 7.80 0.92
N TYR A 42 3.93 6.90 1.90
CA TYR A 42 4.29 5.50 1.74
C TYR A 42 3.18 4.61 2.28
N ILE A 43 2.70 3.70 1.46
CA ILE A 43 1.56 2.84 1.77
C ILE A 43 1.92 1.39 1.44
N GLY A 44 1.74 0.46 2.38
CA GLY A 44 2.05 -0.95 2.19
C GLY A 44 0.95 -1.88 2.68
N GLY A 45 0.56 -2.83 1.86
CA GLY A 45 -0.34 -3.92 2.24
C GLY A 45 0.32 -5.27 2.04
N PHE A 46 0.28 -6.11 3.07
CA PHE A 46 0.84 -7.47 3.04
C PHE A 46 -0.30 -8.47 3.20
N SER A 47 -0.61 -9.23 2.16
CA SER A 47 -1.76 -10.17 2.12
C SER A 47 -3.12 -9.52 2.45
N GLY A 48 -3.31 -8.27 2.08
CA GLY A 48 -4.52 -7.51 2.41
C GLY A 48 -4.88 -6.47 1.36
N SER A 49 -4.15 -6.43 0.24
CA SER A 49 -4.37 -5.50 -0.85
C SER A 49 -5.00 -6.22 -2.04
N SER A 50 -6.25 -5.97 -2.30
CA SER A 50 -6.96 -6.43 -3.48
C SER A 50 -7.86 -5.31 -3.99
N GLY A 51 -8.20 -5.34 -5.27
CA GLY A 51 -9.07 -4.36 -5.91
C GLY A 51 -10.52 -4.30 -5.41
N GLY A 52 -10.81 -5.05 -4.33
CA GLY A 52 -12.17 -5.18 -3.78
C GLY A 52 -13.02 -6.23 -4.51
N ARG A 53 -14.21 -6.52 -3.96
CA ARG A 53 -15.11 -7.56 -4.50
C ARG A 53 -15.81 -7.16 -5.80
N GLY A 54 -15.82 -5.87 -6.15
CA GLY A 54 -16.47 -5.32 -7.35
C GLY A 54 -15.53 -5.08 -8.54
N GLY A 55 -14.26 -5.49 -8.44
CA GLY A 55 -13.22 -5.12 -9.41
C GLY A 55 -12.66 -3.72 -9.19
N PHE A 56 -11.62 -3.38 -9.94
CA PHE A 56 -10.95 -2.08 -9.86
C PHE A 56 -11.44 -1.15 -10.96
N ASP A 57 -11.89 0.02 -10.58
CA ASP A 57 -12.15 1.15 -11.47
C ASP A 57 -11.42 2.40 -10.95
N PRO A 58 -10.45 2.96 -11.69
CA PRO A 58 -9.70 4.12 -11.24
C PRO A 58 -10.55 5.32 -10.86
N LYS A 59 -11.73 5.46 -11.46
CA LYS A 59 -12.62 6.62 -11.24
C LYS A 59 -13.43 6.51 -9.94
N THR A 60 -13.68 5.30 -9.46
CA THR A 60 -14.59 5.07 -8.33
C THR A 60 -13.93 4.35 -7.16
N SER A 61 -12.95 3.48 -7.42
CA SER A 61 -12.24 2.76 -6.37
C SER A 61 -11.55 3.71 -5.40
N SER A 62 -11.65 3.41 -4.11
CA SER A 62 -11.07 4.22 -3.02
C SER A 62 -11.45 5.71 -3.09
N GLY A 63 -12.70 6.01 -3.46
CA GLY A 63 -13.18 7.39 -3.59
C GLY A 63 -12.63 8.13 -4.80
N GLY A 64 -12.18 7.42 -5.83
CA GLY A 64 -11.67 7.99 -7.07
C GLY A 64 -10.25 8.55 -6.99
N VAL A 65 -9.49 8.18 -5.96
CA VAL A 65 -8.12 8.71 -5.76
C VAL A 65 -7.16 8.33 -6.90
N PHE A 66 -7.48 7.30 -7.68
CA PHE A 66 -6.70 6.85 -8.83
C PHE A 66 -7.12 7.48 -10.17
N ALA A 67 -8.15 8.31 -10.19
CA ALA A 67 -8.68 8.89 -11.42
C ALA A 67 -7.66 9.81 -12.13
N ASP A 68 -6.79 10.47 -11.39
CA ASP A 68 -5.65 11.23 -11.90
C ASP A 68 -4.35 10.56 -11.46
N ALA A 69 -3.82 9.70 -12.34
CA ALA A 69 -2.59 8.94 -12.09
C ALA A 69 -1.38 9.84 -11.83
N ALA A 70 -1.25 10.96 -12.53
CA ALA A 70 -0.13 11.88 -12.36
C ALA A 70 -0.19 12.55 -10.98
N ALA A 71 -1.36 13.00 -10.55
CA ALA A 71 -1.55 13.59 -9.22
C ALA A 71 -1.32 12.56 -8.11
N PHE A 72 -1.78 11.31 -8.30
CA PHE A 72 -1.54 10.23 -7.36
C PHE A 72 -0.05 9.92 -7.21
N ASN A 73 0.66 9.69 -8.33
CA ASN A 73 2.08 9.36 -8.35
C ASN A 73 2.97 10.47 -7.77
N LYS A 74 2.54 11.73 -7.89
CA LYS A 74 3.22 12.86 -7.25
C LYS A 74 3.09 12.82 -5.71
N LYS A 75 1.95 12.33 -5.21
CA LYS A 75 1.67 12.27 -3.77
C LYS A 75 2.21 10.99 -3.13
N VAL A 76 2.05 9.84 -3.75
CA VAL A 76 2.44 8.54 -3.18
C VAL A 76 3.78 8.12 -3.74
N LYS A 77 4.80 8.10 -2.90
CA LYS A 77 6.17 7.71 -3.27
C LYS A 77 6.32 6.20 -3.39
N VAL A 78 5.61 5.45 -2.54
CA VAL A 78 5.59 3.98 -2.57
C VAL A 78 4.17 3.50 -2.28
N LEU A 79 3.61 2.75 -3.21
CA LEU A 79 2.42 1.91 -3.04
C LEU A 79 2.88 0.46 -3.16
N PHE A 80 2.95 -0.26 -2.05
CA PHE A 80 3.49 -1.62 -2.00
C PHE A 80 2.40 -2.65 -1.78
N LEU A 81 2.44 -3.71 -2.59
CA LEU A 81 1.48 -4.80 -2.65
C LEU A 81 2.23 -6.12 -2.47
N GLY A 82 2.21 -6.67 -1.26
CA GLY A 82 2.89 -7.93 -0.94
C GLY A 82 1.91 -9.08 -0.73
N ILE A 83 2.29 -10.28 -1.18
CA ILE A 83 1.46 -11.49 -1.09
C ILE A 83 2.34 -12.75 -0.99
N GLY A 84 1.83 -13.83 -0.43
CA GLY A 84 2.41 -15.16 -0.54
C GLY A 84 1.97 -15.85 -1.84
N SER A 85 2.86 -16.59 -2.49
CA SER A 85 2.56 -17.24 -3.78
C SER A 85 1.43 -18.26 -3.71
N ALA A 86 1.13 -18.80 -2.53
CA ALA A 86 0.03 -19.73 -2.30
C ALA A 86 -1.31 -19.06 -1.96
N GLU A 87 -1.36 -17.74 -1.89
CA GLU A 87 -2.59 -17.00 -1.52
C GLU A 87 -3.49 -16.63 -2.73
N GLY A 88 -3.08 -17.01 -3.94
CA GLY A 88 -3.81 -16.72 -5.16
C GLY A 88 -3.40 -15.43 -5.85
N SER A 89 -4.06 -15.11 -6.96
CA SER A 89 -3.65 -14.07 -7.91
C SER A 89 -4.28 -12.69 -7.71
N GLY A 90 -5.16 -12.51 -6.72
CA GLY A 90 -5.94 -11.28 -6.56
C GLY A 90 -5.08 -10.01 -6.40
N THR A 91 -4.02 -10.08 -5.59
CA THR A 91 -3.09 -8.96 -5.41
C THR A 91 -2.29 -8.65 -6.68
N LYS A 92 -1.89 -9.70 -7.43
CA LYS A 92 -1.21 -9.54 -8.72
C LYS A 92 -2.12 -8.85 -9.74
N THR A 93 -3.36 -9.34 -9.85
CA THR A 93 -4.36 -8.74 -10.75
C THR A 93 -4.56 -7.26 -10.42
N PHE A 94 -4.72 -6.93 -9.14
CA PHE A 94 -4.87 -5.54 -8.71
C PHE A 94 -3.64 -4.69 -9.04
N SER A 95 -2.43 -5.21 -8.85
CA SER A 95 -1.19 -4.53 -9.25
C SER A 95 -1.14 -4.26 -10.75
N ASP A 96 -1.54 -5.23 -11.57
CA ASP A 96 -1.57 -5.09 -13.03
C ASP A 96 -2.61 -4.06 -13.47
N GLU A 97 -3.77 -4.03 -12.86
CA GLU A 97 -4.82 -3.02 -13.10
C GLU A 97 -4.37 -1.61 -12.72
N LEU A 98 -3.70 -1.45 -11.58
CA LEU A 98 -3.08 -0.18 -11.18
C LEU A 98 -2.03 0.27 -12.19
N THR A 99 -1.16 -0.61 -12.62
CA THR A 99 -0.12 -0.33 -13.63
C THR A 99 -0.75 0.08 -14.95
N LYS A 100 -1.80 -0.63 -15.40
CA LYS A 100 -2.56 -0.29 -16.60
C LYS A 100 -3.23 1.09 -16.51
N ALA A 101 -3.65 1.48 -15.32
CA ALA A 101 -4.20 2.82 -15.05
C ALA A 101 -3.11 3.91 -14.90
N GLY A 102 -1.84 3.59 -15.05
CA GLY A 102 -0.72 4.52 -14.92
C GLY A 102 -0.28 4.79 -13.47
N ILE A 103 -0.75 4.00 -12.51
CA ILE A 103 -0.41 4.12 -11.10
C ILE A 103 0.88 3.37 -10.79
N ASN A 104 1.88 4.09 -10.28
CA ASN A 104 3.13 3.49 -9.82
C ASN A 104 2.88 2.63 -8.58
N ASN A 105 3.25 1.37 -8.66
CA ASN A 105 3.15 0.45 -7.55
C ASN A 105 4.29 -0.58 -7.57
N VAL A 106 4.55 -1.19 -6.43
CA VAL A 106 5.55 -2.25 -6.26
C VAL A 106 4.80 -3.52 -5.88
N TYR A 107 4.83 -4.52 -6.74
CA TYR A 107 4.34 -5.85 -6.44
C TYR A 107 5.47 -6.74 -5.94
N TYR A 108 5.22 -7.49 -4.87
CA TYR A 108 6.14 -8.49 -4.35
C TYR A 108 5.39 -9.78 -4.01
N GLU A 109 5.86 -10.90 -4.53
CA GLU A 109 5.36 -12.22 -4.20
C GLU A 109 6.41 -13.00 -3.40
N SER A 110 6.04 -13.44 -2.20
CA SER A 110 6.90 -14.29 -1.37
C SER A 110 6.80 -15.74 -1.84
N PRO A 111 7.87 -16.30 -2.42
CA PRO A 111 7.80 -17.64 -3.01
C PRO A 111 7.61 -18.74 -1.96
N GLY A 112 6.72 -19.70 -2.26
CA GLY A 112 6.49 -20.88 -1.42
C GLY A 112 5.81 -20.59 -0.10
N THR A 113 5.16 -19.46 0.07
CA THR A 113 4.51 -19.07 1.32
C THR A 113 3.03 -18.74 1.13
N ALA A 114 2.25 -18.81 2.19
CA ALA A 114 0.81 -18.56 2.24
C ALA A 114 0.49 -17.37 3.15
N HIS A 115 -0.72 -17.33 3.73
CA HIS A 115 -1.17 -16.31 4.66
C HIS A 115 -0.54 -16.51 6.04
N GLU A 116 0.72 -16.14 6.20
CA GLU A 116 1.55 -16.49 7.36
C GLU A 116 2.65 -15.46 7.65
N TRP A 117 3.23 -15.53 8.84
CA TRP A 117 4.28 -14.63 9.30
C TRP A 117 5.51 -14.58 8.39
N LEU A 118 5.89 -15.69 7.77
CA LEU A 118 7.05 -15.74 6.87
C LEU A 118 6.80 -14.82 5.66
N THR A 119 5.60 -14.88 5.08
CA THR A 119 5.17 -13.96 4.01
C THR A 119 5.32 -12.51 4.44
N TRP A 120 4.74 -12.17 5.59
CA TRP A 120 4.70 -10.77 6.05
C TRP A 120 6.05 -10.20 6.43
N ARG A 121 6.91 -11.02 7.03
CA ARG A 121 8.31 -10.64 7.31
C ARG A 121 9.10 -10.37 6.03
N ARG A 122 8.90 -11.20 4.99
CA ARG A 122 9.55 -11.00 3.69
C ARG A 122 8.99 -9.75 2.99
N CYS A 123 7.68 -9.55 3.01
CA CYS A 123 7.06 -8.32 2.49
C CYS A 123 7.61 -7.07 3.19
N PHE A 124 7.72 -7.10 4.52
CA PHE A 124 8.30 -5.99 5.28
C PHE A 124 9.77 -5.74 4.93
N LYS A 125 10.56 -6.81 4.79
CA LYS A 125 11.96 -6.71 4.35
C LYS A 125 12.12 -6.02 2.99
N GLU A 126 11.18 -6.26 2.07
CA GLU A 126 11.17 -5.60 0.76
C GLU A 126 10.62 -4.18 0.82
N PHE A 127 9.66 -3.91 1.69
CA PHE A 127 9.02 -2.61 1.82
C PHE A 127 9.91 -1.59 2.56
N ALA A 128 10.47 -1.96 3.71
CA ALA A 128 11.17 -1.04 4.61
C ALA A 128 12.34 -0.27 3.94
N PRO A 129 13.20 -0.88 3.08
CA PRO A 129 14.28 -0.16 2.41
C PRO A 129 13.83 0.91 1.41
N ARG A 130 12.54 0.94 1.06
CA ARG A 130 11.97 1.92 0.12
C ARG A 130 11.42 3.17 0.83
N LEU A 131 11.40 3.16 2.16
CA LEU A 131 10.83 4.26 2.95
C LEU A 131 11.81 5.43 3.08
N PHE A 132 11.24 6.63 3.08
CA PHE A 132 11.94 7.89 3.43
C PHE A 132 13.17 8.22 2.55
N ARG A 133 13.08 7.88 1.27
CA ARG A 133 14.12 8.16 0.27
C ARG A 133 13.69 9.21 -0.73
#